data_7cad02848dd83e8d31f6ea82c5dfdc8f
#
_entry.id   7cad02848dd83e8d31f6ea82c5dfdc8f
#
_cell.length_a   1.000
_cell.length_b   1.000
_cell.length_c   1.000
_cell.angle_alpha   90.00
_cell.angle_beta   90.00
_cell.angle_gamma   90.00
#
_symmetry.space_group_name_H-M   'P 1'
#
loop_
_entity.id
_entity.type
_entity.pdbx_description
1 polymer ?
#
loop_
_entity_poly.entity_id
_entity_poly.type
_entity_poly.pdbx_seq_one_letter_code
_entity_poly.pdbx_strand_id
1 'polypeptide(L)'
;MVQGLGDMGLSLAFAAVGSALGTGVAGMAAIGAWKRAFMNNKAAPFILIAFVGAPLSQTIYGMILRNAIQGANLDPATYPFQMALGMAAGIAMGVSAWTQGKAGASAADALAETGKGFGNYIMVLGVIETVALFVMVFAMTALPK
;
A
#
# COMPACT_ATOMS: atom_id res chain seq x y z
N MET A 1 -9.90 33.54 5.24
CA MET A 1 -10.73 32.45 4.67
C MET A 1 -9.93 31.16 4.82
N VAL A 2 -10.41 30.21 5.59
CA VAL A 2 -9.80 28.87 5.64
C VAL A 2 -10.20 28.19 4.35
N GLN A 3 -9.32 28.24 3.36
CA GLN A 3 -9.53 27.47 2.14
C GLN A 3 -9.43 25.99 2.45
N GLY A 4 -10.34 25.24 1.88
CA GLY A 4 -10.58 23.81 2.00
C GLY A 4 -9.45 22.98 2.55
N LEU A 5 -9.66 22.42 3.75
CA LEU A 5 -8.71 21.48 4.37
C LEU A 5 -8.76 20.09 3.72
N GLY A 6 -9.63 19.89 2.74
CA GLY A 6 -9.84 18.62 2.08
C GLY A 6 -10.28 17.54 3.08
N ASP A 7 -9.68 16.36 2.97
CA ASP A 7 -9.88 15.25 3.91
C ASP A 7 -8.95 15.30 5.13
N MET A 8 -8.28 16.43 5.36
CA MET A 8 -7.28 16.63 6.42
C MET A 8 -6.13 15.60 6.39
N GLY A 9 -5.90 14.96 5.26
CA GLY A 9 -4.86 13.94 5.08
C GLY A 9 -5.26 12.53 5.51
N LEU A 10 -6.53 12.27 5.78
CA LEU A 10 -7.00 10.96 6.24
C LEU A 10 -6.74 9.85 5.21
N SER A 11 -6.93 10.13 3.91
CA SER A 11 -6.63 9.15 2.85
C SER A 11 -5.16 8.76 2.84
N LEU A 12 -4.26 9.73 2.96
CA LEU A 12 -2.83 9.46 3.07
C LEU A 12 -2.47 8.72 4.35
N ALA A 13 -2.97 9.17 5.50
CA ALA A 13 -2.61 8.62 6.79
C ALA A 13 -2.99 7.14 6.92
N PHE A 14 -4.22 6.78 6.59
CA PHE A 14 -4.68 5.39 6.68
C PHE A 14 -4.00 4.47 5.63
N ALA A 15 -3.77 4.96 4.41
CA ALA A 15 -3.01 4.23 3.42
C ALA A 15 -1.57 3.97 3.90
N ALA A 16 -0.91 4.97 4.50
CA ALA A 16 0.44 4.85 5.03
C ALA A 16 0.54 3.88 6.21
N VAL A 17 -0.46 3.85 7.10
CA VAL A 17 -0.53 2.84 8.18
C VAL A 17 -0.53 1.43 7.59
N GLY A 18 -1.35 1.18 6.59
CA GLY A 18 -1.39 -0.12 5.90
C GLY A 18 -0.07 -0.47 5.21
N SER A 19 0.55 0.49 4.54
CA SER A 19 1.88 0.32 3.93
C SER A 19 2.95 -0.01 4.97
N ALA A 20 2.95 0.67 6.12
CA ALA A 20 3.89 0.39 7.20
C ALA A 20 3.72 -1.04 7.75
N LEU A 21 2.49 -1.48 7.96
CA LEU A 21 2.20 -2.85 8.40
C LEU A 21 2.60 -3.87 7.33
N GLY A 22 2.31 -3.61 6.07
CA GLY A 22 2.63 -4.50 4.96
C GLY A 22 4.13 -4.64 4.73
N THR A 23 4.86 -3.54 4.63
CA THR A 23 6.32 -3.55 4.48
C THR A 23 7.00 -4.20 5.68
N GLY A 24 6.49 -3.96 6.90
CA GLY A 24 7.01 -4.58 8.12
C GLY A 24 6.89 -6.10 8.09
N VAL A 25 5.73 -6.64 7.75
CA VAL A 25 5.51 -8.10 7.67
C VAL A 25 6.39 -8.73 6.59
N ALA A 26 6.42 -8.16 5.39
CA ALA A 26 7.27 -8.67 4.31
C ALA A 26 8.77 -8.55 4.64
N GLY A 27 9.18 -7.45 5.27
CA GLY A 27 10.55 -7.21 5.70
C GLY A 27 11.04 -8.22 6.74
N MET A 28 10.22 -8.55 7.74
CA MET A 28 10.54 -9.57 8.74
C MET A 28 10.75 -10.94 8.08
N ALA A 29 9.92 -11.31 7.12
CA ALA A 29 10.07 -12.56 6.37
C ALA A 29 11.36 -12.59 5.53
N ALA A 30 11.68 -11.49 4.84
CA ALA A 30 12.93 -11.36 4.08
C ALA A 30 14.16 -11.49 4.96
N ILE A 31 14.17 -10.84 6.13
CA ILE A 31 15.26 -10.95 7.12
C ILE A 31 15.41 -12.40 7.59
N GLY A 32 14.31 -13.08 7.89
CA GLY A 32 14.33 -14.50 8.27
C GLY A 32 14.90 -15.41 7.19
N ALA A 33 14.53 -15.14 5.92
CA ALA A 33 15.05 -15.86 4.76
C ALA A 33 16.55 -15.63 4.55
N TRP A 34 17.03 -14.39 4.68
CA TRP A 34 18.46 -14.08 4.60
C TRP A 34 19.27 -14.72 5.73
N LYS A 35 18.73 -14.68 6.96
CA LYS A 35 19.34 -15.39 8.08
C LYS A 35 19.56 -16.88 7.77
N ARG A 36 18.53 -17.57 7.23
CA ARG A 36 18.68 -18.99 6.85
C ARG A 36 19.72 -19.19 5.76
N ALA A 37 19.80 -18.30 4.77
CA ALA A 37 20.82 -18.35 3.73
C ALA A 37 22.23 -18.27 4.32
N PHE A 38 22.48 -17.28 5.19
CA PHE A 38 23.77 -17.11 5.85
C PHE A 38 24.16 -18.31 6.73
N MET A 39 23.21 -18.87 7.50
CA MET A 39 23.46 -20.06 8.32
C MET A 39 23.86 -21.28 7.49
N ASN A 40 23.45 -21.36 6.23
CA ASN A 40 23.77 -22.41 5.29
C ASN A 40 24.94 -22.05 4.35
N ASN A 41 25.69 -21.00 4.63
CA ASN A 41 26.79 -20.48 3.79
C ASN A 41 26.36 -20.22 2.34
N LYS A 42 25.10 -19.79 2.12
CA LYS A 42 24.55 -19.41 0.83
C LYS A 42 24.45 -17.89 0.72
N ALA A 43 24.55 -17.39 -0.50
CA ALA A 43 24.28 -15.96 -0.76
C ALA A 43 22.82 -15.61 -0.43
N ALA A 44 22.64 -14.49 0.27
CA ALA A 44 21.29 -13.98 0.56
C ALA A 44 20.65 -13.44 -0.72
N PRO A 45 19.45 -13.91 -1.10
CA PRO A 45 18.79 -13.45 -2.32
C PRO A 45 18.29 -12.00 -2.14
N PHE A 46 19.03 -11.04 -2.69
CA PHE A 46 18.69 -9.62 -2.58
C PHE A 46 17.33 -9.27 -3.21
N ILE A 47 16.90 -10.04 -4.21
CA ILE A 47 15.65 -9.83 -4.93
C ILE A 47 14.41 -9.86 -4.01
N LEU A 48 14.49 -10.43 -2.79
CA LEU A 48 13.39 -10.42 -1.82
C LEU A 48 12.95 -9.00 -1.43
N ILE A 49 13.80 -8.01 -1.62
CA ILE A 49 13.47 -6.60 -1.35
C ILE A 49 12.29 -6.11 -2.23
N ALA A 50 12.07 -6.72 -3.39
CA ALA A 50 10.94 -6.39 -4.24
C ALA A 50 9.59 -6.66 -3.54
N PHE A 51 9.51 -7.74 -2.77
CA PHE A 51 8.32 -8.08 -2.00
C PHE A 51 8.12 -7.18 -0.79
N VAL A 52 9.21 -6.66 -0.22
CA VAL A 52 9.15 -5.70 0.90
C VAL A 52 8.69 -4.35 0.41
N GLY A 53 9.13 -3.93 -0.78
CA GLY A 53 8.81 -2.63 -1.36
C GLY A 53 7.39 -2.53 -1.95
N ALA A 54 6.80 -3.63 -2.36
CA ALA A 54 5.50 -3.63 -3.02
C ALA A 54 4.40 -2.85 -2.23
N PRO A 55 4.22 -3.04 -0.90
CA PRO A 55 3.19 -2.34 -0.14
C PRO A 55 3.39 -0.83 0.05
N LEU A 56 4.41 -0.22 -0.53
CA LEU A 56 4.64 1.23 -0.43
C LEU A 56 3.75 2.04 -1.38
N SER A 57 3.32 1.45 -2.49
CA SER A 57 2.54 2.14 -3.53
C SER A 57 1.22 2.72 -3.00
N GLN A 58 0.57 2.06 -2.06
CA GLN A 58 -0.70 2.54 -1.49
C GLN A 58 -0.56 3.86 -0.72
N THR A 59 0.59 4.13 -0.13
CA THR A 59 0.88 5.46 0.45
C THR A 59 0.87 6.54 -0.63
N ILE A 60 1.43 6.25 -1.81
CA ILE A 60 1.42 7.19 -2.95
C ILE A 60 -0.02 7.40 -3.44
N TYR A 61 -0.82 6.35 -3.52
CA TYR A 61 -2.23 6.46 -3.91
C TYR A 61 -3.04 7.30 -2.91
N GLY A 62 -2.79 7.12 -1.62
CA GLY A 62 -3.38 7.95 -0.56
C GLY A 62 -3.01 9.41 -0.72
N MET A 63 -1.75 9.72 -1.07
CA MET A 63 -1.29 11.08 -1.34
C MET A 63 -1.96 11.68 -2.58
N ILE A 64 -2.10 10.91 -3.66
CA ILE A 64 -2.77 11.36 -4.88
C ILE A 64 -4.23 11.69 -4.58
N LEU A 65 -4.95 10.82 -3.87
CA LEU A 65 -6.34 11.06 -3.50
C LEU A 65 -6.48 12.29 -2.59
N ARG A 66 -5.63 12.41 -1.57
CA ARG A 66 -5.59 13.58 -0.69
C ARG A 66 -5.44 14.88 -1.49
N ASN A 67 -4.51 14.90 -2.44
CA ASN A 67 -4.27 16.07 -3.29
C ASN A 67 -5.45 16.35 -4.23
N ALA A 68 -6.12 15.32 -4.73
CA ALA A 68 -7.31 15.46 -5.57
C ALA A 68 -8.48 16.08 -4.77
N ILE A 69 -8.74 15.60 -3.54
CA ILE A 69 -9.80 16.14 -2.67
C ILE A 69 -9.49 17.61 -2.32
N GLN A 70 -8.25 17.92 -1.97
CA GLN A 70 -7.85 19.27 -1.61
C GLN A 70 -7.90 20.22 -2.83
N GLY A 71 -7.46 19.74 -4.00
CA GLY A 71 -7.43 20.51 -5.25
C GLY A 71 -8.82 20.76 -5.85
N ALA A 72 -9.82 19.99 -5.47
CA ALA A 72 -11.20 20.20 -5.91
C ALA A 72 -11.85 21.47 -5.33
N ASN A 73 -11.23 22.10 -4.31
CA ASN A 73 -11.69 23.34 -3.68
C ASN A 73 -13.19 23.34 -3.34
N LEU A 74 -13.67 22.23 -2.81
CA LEU A 74 -15.09 22.05 -2.49
C LEU A 74 -15.55 23.00 -1.37
N ASP A 75 -16.85 23.30 -1.37
CA ASP A 75 -17.47 24.12 -0.32
C ASP A 75 -17.11 23.57 1.08
N PRO A 76 -16.69 24.43 2.01
CA PRO A 76 -16.45 24.03 3.40
C PRO A 76 -17.62 23.29 4.08
N ALA A 77 -18.85 23.56 3.69
CA ALA A 77 -20.02 22.81 4.17
C ALA A 77 -19.98 21.32 3.83
N THR A 78 -19.16 20.91 2.85
CA THR A 78 -19.00 19.49 2.43
C THR A 78 -17.89 18.75 3.17
N TYR A 79 -17.26 19.34 4.19
CA TYR A 79 -16.19 18.68 4.94
C TYR A 79 -16.54 17.29 5.47
N PRO A 80 -17.74 17.05 6.04
CA PRO A 80 -18.08 15.71 6.52
C PRO A 80 -17.97 14.65 5.38
N PHE A 81 -18.38 15.02 4.18
CA PHE A 81 -18.25 14.15 3.01
C PHE A 81 -16.77 13.94 2.62
N GLN A 82 -15.97 15.02 2.56
CA GLN A 82 -14.56 14.94 2.19
C GLN A 82 -13.78 14.06 3.17
N MET A 83 -14.01 14.24 4.46
CA MET A 83 -13.37 13.44 5.51
C MET A 83 -13.81 11.98 5.46
N ALA A 84 -15.12 11.71 5.30
CA ALA A 84 -15.64 10.36 5.20
C ALA A 84 -15.09 9.62 3.97
N LEU A 85 -15.03 10.29 2.81
CA LEU A 85 -14.47 9.75 1.59
C LEU A 85 -12.98 9.43 1.76
N GLY A 86 -12.19 10.38 2.28
CA GLY A 86 -10.76 10.20 2.51
C GLY A 86 -10.47 9.09 3.49
N MET A 87 -11.21 9.01 4.59
CA MET A 87 -11.06 7.97 5.60
C MET A 87 -11.42 6.59 5.04
N ALA A 88 -12.57 6.44 4.41
CA ALA A 88 -13.02 5.17 3.86
C ALA A 88 -12.06 4.65 2.78
N ALA A 89 -11.67 5.51 1.84
CA ALA A 89 -10.71 5.16 0.80
C ALA A 89 -9.32 4.86 1.38
N GLY A 90 -8.86 5.65 2.35
CA GLY A 90 -7.58 5.44 3.02
C GLY A 90 -7.51 4.09 3.74
N ILE A 91 -8.57 3.71 4.47
CA ILE A 91 -8.67 2.40 5.13
C ILE A 91 -8.64 1.26 4.09
N ALA A 92 -9.41 1.38 3.01
CA ALA A 92 -9.44 0.35 1.97
C ALA A 92 -8.06 0.17 1.29
N MET A 93 -7.38 1.28 0.95
CA MET A 93 -6.01 1.25 0.42
C MET A 93 -5.03 0.67 1.43
N GLY A 94 -5.16 1.01 2.71
CA GLY A 94 -4.31 0.49 3.79
C GLY A 94 -4.48 -1.02 3.99
N VAL A 95 -5.70 -1.53 3.95
CA VAL A 95 -5.96 -2.98 4.02
C VAL A 95 -5.35 -3.70 2.81
N SER A 96 -5.44 -3.11 1.61
CA SER A 96 -4.76 -3.65 0.42
C SER A 96 -3.24 -3.74 0.63
N ALA A 97 -2.61 -2.69 1.14
CA ALA A 97 -1.18 -2.69 1.43
C ALA A 97 -0.79 -3.75 2.47
N TRP A 98 -1.55 -3.87 3.54
CA TRP A 98 -1.28 -4.86 4.58
C TRP A 98 -1.42 -6.29 4.06
N THR A 99 -2.45 -6.59 3.31
CA THR A 99 -2.64 -7.92 2.70
C THR A 99 -1.59 -8.22 1.65
N GLN A 100 -1.18 -7.23 0.85
CA GLN A 100 -0.08 -7.35 -0.09
C GLN A 100 1.25 -7.67 0.62
N GLY A 101 1.51 -7.06 1.78
CA GLY A 101 2.69 -7.36 2.58
C GLY A 101 2.69 -8.79 3.14
N LYS A 102 1.52 -9.32 3.55
CA LYS A 102 1.40 -10.73 3.95
C LYS A 102 1.68 -11.68 2.79
N ALA A 103 1.14 -11.39 1.62
CA ALA A 103 1.45 -12.17 0.40
C ALA A 103 2.94 -12.05 0.04
N GLY A 104 3.54 -10.87 0.18
CA GLY A 104 4.96 -10.64 0.00
C GLY A 104 5.84 -11.44 0.97
N ALA A 105 5.40 -11.59 2.22
CA ALA A 105 6.09 -12.43 3.21
C ALA A 105 6.11 -13.91 2.77
N SER A 106 4.97 -14.42 2.32
CA SER A 106 4.87 -15.79 1.79
C SER A 106 5.71 -15.97 0.53
N ALA A 107 5.72 -14.98 -0.35
CA ALA A 107 6.52 -14.98 -1.57
C ALA A 107 8.03 -14.97 -1.26
N ALA A 108 8.47 -14.20 -0.26
CA ALA A 108 9.86 -14.15 0.17
C ALA A 108 10.33 -15.51 0.70
N ASP A 109 9.50 -16.15 1.51
CA ASP A 109 9.78 -17.49 2.04
C ASP A 109 9.88 -18.53 0.92
N ALA A 110 8.85 -18.60 0.07
CA ALA A 110 8.80 -19.54 -1.05
C ALA A 110 9.96 -19.36 -2.05
N LEU A 111 10.30 -18.10 -2.39
CA LEU A 111 11.41 -17.83 -3.31
C LEU A 111 12.76 -18.18 -2.69
N ALA A 112 12.95 -17.89 -1.41
CA ALA A 112 14.20 -18.23 -0.71
C ALA A 112 14.44 -19.73 -0.60
N GLU A 113 13.38 -20.53 -0.45
CA GLU A 113 13.48 -21.99 -0.37
C GLU A 113 13.66 -22.63 -1.74
N THR A 114 12.90 -22.21 -2.73
CA THR A 114 12.83 -22.89 -4.04
C THR A 114 13.71 -22.27 -5.11
N GLY A 115 14.07 -21.00 -4.97
CA GLY A 115 14.75 -20.20 -6.01
C GLY A 115 13.89 -19.97 -7.26
N LYS A 116 12.58 -20.22 -7.19
CA LYS A 116 11.66 -20.18 -8.35
C LYS A 116 10.40 -19.40 -8.03
N GLY A 117 9.69 -18.96 -9.08
CA GLY A 117 8.34 -18.42 -8.96
C GLY A 117 8.26 -16.91 -8.77
N PHE A 118 9.37 -16.15 -8.90
CA PHE A 118 9.35 -14.70 -8.72
C PHE A 118 8.25 -14.01 -9.53
N GLY A 119 8.14 -14.31 -10.82
CA GLY A 119 7.13 -13.70 -11.69
C GLY A 119 5.69 -14.00 -11.24
N ASN A 120 5.44 -15.23 -10.78
CA ASN A 120 4.13 -15.64 -10.28
C ASN A 120 3.77 -14.86 -9.00
N TYR A 121 4.74 -14.70 -8.12
CA TYR A 121 4.52 -13.97 -6.85
C TYR A 121 4.29 -12.48 -7.09
N ILE A 122 5.08 -11.85 -7.95
CA ILE A 122 4.85 -10.43 -8.34
C ILE A 122 3.47 -10.24 -8.97
N MET A 123 3.01 -11.19 -9.78
CA MET A 123 1.66 -11.14 -10.36
C MET A 123 0.58 -11.12 -9.27
N VAL A 124 0.69 -11.99 -8.26
CA VAL A 124 -0.25 -12.00 -7.12
C VAL A 124 -0.24 -10.67 -6.38
N LEU A 125 0.95 -10.12 -6.10
CA LEU A 125 1.08 -8.83 -5.44
C LEU A 125 0.44 -7.71 -6.25
N GLY A 126 0.64 -7.72 -7.58
CA GLY A 126 0.03 -6.75 -8.48
C GLY A 126 -1.50 -6.82 -8.49
N VAL A 127 -2.07 -8.03 -8.48
CA VAL A 127 -3.54 -8.20 -8.38
C VAL A 127 -4.09 -7.63 -7.07
N ILE A 128 -3.42 -7.87 -5.94
CA ILE A 128 -3.83 -7.30 -4.65
C ILE A 128 -3.76 -5.77 -4.69
N GLU A 129 -2.74 -5.21 -5.32
CA GLU A 129 -2.53 -3.77 -5.46
C GLU A 129 -3.62 -3.07 -6.29
N THR A 130 -4.18 -3.75 -7.31
CA THR A 130 -5.21 -3.16 -8.15
C THR A 130 -6.46 -2.74 -7.37
N VAL A 131 -6.76 -3.37 -6.25
CA VAL A 131 -7.85 -2.95 -5.35
C VAL A 131 -7.63 -1.51 -4.88
N ALA A 132 -6.44 -1.18 -4.43
CA ALA A 132 -6.10 0.17 -3.97
C ALA A 132 -6.14 1.20 -5.12
N LEU A 133 -5.67 0.81 -6.31
CA LEU A 133 -5.78 1.64 -7.51
C LEU A 133 -7.24 1.97 -7.85
N PHE A 134 -8.11 0.96 -7.85
CA PHE A 134 -9.53 1.17 -8.12
C PHE A 134 -10.19 2.05 -7.06
N VAL A 135 -9.88 1.82 -5.77
CA VAL A 135 -10.39 2.67 -4.69
C VAL A 135 -9.99 4.12 -4.91
N MET A 136 -8.73 4.39 -5.22
CA MET A 136 -8.25 5.75 -5.50
C MET A 136 -9.00 6.37 -6.68
N VAL A 137 -9.06 5.70 -7.83
CA VAL A 137 -9.69 6.23 -9.05
C VAL A 137 -11.18 6.46 -8.83
N PHE A 138 -11.90 5.50 -8.26
CA PHE A 138 -13.35 5.65 -8.05
C PHE A 138 -13.67 6.71 -6.99
N ALA A 139 -12.87 6.83 -5.93
CA ALA A 139 -13.02 7.91 -4.96
C ALA A 139 -12.83 9.29 -5.63
N MET A 140 -11.86 9.43 -6.54
CA MET A 140 -11.67 10.67 -7.30
C MET A 140 -12.87 10.99 -8.22
N THR A 141 -13.51 9.97 -8.80
CA THR A 141 -14.72 10.17 -9.62
C THR A 141 -15.96 10.55 -8.82
N ALA A 142 -15.97 10.25 -7.52
CA ALA A 142 -17.06 10.61 -6.62
C ALA A 142 -17.01 12.08 -6.14
N LEU A 143 -15.92 12.79 -6.43
CA LEU A 143 -15.83 14.21 -6.09
C LEU A 143 -16.81 15.03 -6.94
N PRO A 144 -17.56 15.96 -6.32
CA PRO A 144 -18.39 16.91 -7.05
C PRO A 144 -17.54 17.70 -8.06
N LYS A 145 -18.13 17.98 -9.23
CA LYS A 145 -17.51 18.79 -10.29
C LYS A 145 -17.89 20.24 -10.13
#